data_fa200b7059332570d7988d18fa0d2cbb
#
_entry.id   fa200b7059332570d7988d18fa0d2cbb
#
_cell.length_a   1.000
_cell.length_b   1.000
_cell.length_c   1.000
_cell.angle_alpha   90.00
_cell.angle_beta   90.00
_cell.angle_gamma   90.00
#
_symmetry.space_group_name_H-M   'P 1'
#
loop_
_entity.id
_entity.type
_entity.pdbx_description
1 polymer ?
#
loop_
_entity_poly.entity_id
_entity_poly.type
_entity_poly.pdbx_seq_one_letter_code
_entity_poly.pdbx_strand_id
1 'polypeptide(L)'
;MFLVHARGGQARATKVIVLQHSNEVSRRSATAPLLFDGGDESGDDTSQHLSAKRWIWSGRKDNEEIQQFIEEIEKYDGIVPALLWTGTGAGQSIDETDPAEQNRRTYIVLDGTWKEARTMFRKMPFLQRLPRISFEGGRWETQYSLRSDYSNWRERFSKANDSSGADDVGSDLLCTAESVAALLDLNGNEEGGDVIRHRLALFQDGYGT
;
A
#
# COMPACT_ATOMS: atom_id res chain seq x y z
N MET A 1 -8.15 32.19 -21.20
CA MET A 1 -8.61 31.07 -22.04
C MET A 1 -7.61 29.93 -21.86
N PHE A 2 -7.86 29.07 -20.86
CA PHE A 2 -6.96 27.97 -20.54
C PHE A 2 -7.39 26.77 -21.37
N LEU A 3 -6.52 26.31 -22.26
CA LEU A 3 -6.68 25.08 -23.01
C LEU A 3 -6.47 23.90 -22.06
N VAL A 4 -7.55 23.29 -21.64
CA VAL A 4 -7.55 21.96 -21.00
C VAL A 4 -7.17 20.97 -22.09
N HIS A 5 -5.92 20.52 -22.08
CA HIS A 5 -5.51 19.39 -22.88
C HIS A 5 -6.10 18.12 -22.26
N ALA A 6 -7.22 17.68 -22.78
CA ALA A 6 -7.71 16.32 -22.55
C ALA A 6 -6.66 15.34 -23.13
N ARG A 7 -5.78 14.83 -22.28
CA ARG A 7 -4.95 13.67 -22.62
C ARG A 7 -5.83 12.43 -22.52
N GLY A 8 -6.46 12.05 -23.62
CA GLY A 8 -7.14 10.78 -23.81
C GLY A 8 -6.14 9.62 -23.94
N GLY A 9 -5.36 9.39 -22.90
CA GLY A 9 -4.60 8.14 -22.73
C GLY A 9 -5.37 7.32 -21.70
N GLN A 10 -5.81 6.12 -22.08
CA GLN A 10 -6.39 5.16 -21.15
C GLN A 10 -5.39 4.99 -19.99
N ALA A 11 -5.81 5.35 -18.77
CA ALA A 11 -4.96 5.19 -17.60
C ALA A 11 -4.57 3.70 -17.49
N ARG A 12 -3.28 3.43 -17.43
CA ARG A 12 -2.83 2.04 -17.23
C ARG A 12 -3.15 1.62 -15.81
N ALA A 13 -3.54 0.35 -15.65
CA ALA A 13 -3.73 -0.22 -14.33
C ALA A 13 -2.46 -0.04 -13.45
N THR A 14 -2.65 0.46 -12.25
CA THR A 14 -1.56 0.59 -11.26
C THR A 14 -1.10 -0.81 -10.84
N LYS A 15 0.20 -1.06 -10.89
CA LYS A 15 0.78 -2.36 -10.54
C LYS A 15 1.18 -2.39 -9.08
N VAL A 16 0.64 -3.34 -8.34
CA VAL A 16 0.93 -3.49 -6.90
C VAL A 16 1.30 -4.93 -6.56
N ILE A 17 2.39 -5.10 -5.82
CA ILE A 17 2.77 -6.35 -5.18
C ILE A 17 2.50 -6.22 -3.69
N VAL A 18 1.60 -7.03 -3.19
CA VAL A 18 1.33 -7.13 -1.75
C VAL A 18 2.17 -8.26 -1.17
N LEU A 19 3.18 -7.90 -0.38
CA LEU A 19 3.93 -8.86 0.42
C LEU A 19 3.23 -9.02 1.76
N GLN A 20 2.44 -10.07 1.90
CA GLN A 20 1.62 -10.34 3.07
C GLN A 20 2.39 -11.22 4.07
N HIS A 21 2.48 -10.78 5.31
CA HIS A 21 2.99 -11.65 6.38
C HIS A 21 2.03 -12.84 6.59
N SER A 22 2.58 -14.04 6.81
CA SER A 22 1.77 -15.26 6.96
C SER A 22 0.71 -15.18 8.07
N ASN A 23 0.97 -14.42 9.12
CA ASN A 23 0.00 -14.20 10.20
C ASN A 23 -1.24 -13.39 9.75
N GLU A 24 -1.12 -12.55 8.71
CA GLU A 24 -2.24 -11.76 8.20
C GLU A 24 -3.24 -12.61 7.41
N VAL A 25 -2.80 -13.73 6.83
CA VAL A 25 -3.65 -14.58 6.00
C VAL A 25 -4.91 -15.05 6.71
N SER A 26 -4.81 -15.31 8.01
CA SER A 26 -5.93 -15.78 8.85
C SER A 26 -6.62 -14.69 9.66
N ARG A 27 -6.13 -13.44 9.58
CA ARG A 27 -6.76 -12.35 10.33
C ARG A 27 -8.06 -11.91 9.68
N ARG A 28 -9.13 -11.93 10.46
CA ARG A 28 -10.44 -11.46 10.00
C ARG A 28 -10.44 -9.98 9.63
N SER A 29 -9.58 -9.17 10.23
CA SER A 29 -9.42 -7.73 9.96
C SER A 29 -8.38 -7.41 8.86
N ALA A 30 -7.87 -8.40 8.13
CA ALA A 30 -6.96 -8.18 7.02
C ALA A 30 -7.68 -7.53 5.84
N THR A 31 -7.15 -6.43 5.32
CA THR A 31 -7.77 -5.69 4.22
C THR A 31 -7.14 -5.96 2.86
N ALA A 32 -5.98 -6.63 2.81
CA ALA A 32 -5.35 -7.01 1.55
C ALA A 32 -6.27 -7.86 0.63
N PRO A 33 -7.11 -8.79 1.13
CA PRO A 33 -8.04 -9.53 0.27
C PRO A 33 -8.97 -8.66 -0.58
N LEU A 34 -9.27 -7.44 -0.14
CA LEU A 34 -10.13 -6.50 -0.87
C LEU A 34 -9.51 -5.97 -2.17
N LEU A 35 -8.21 -6.18 -2.36
CA LEU A 35 -7.45 -5.77 -3.54
C LEU A 35 -7.48 -6.81 -4.66
N PHE A 36 -7.92 -8.02 -4.36
CA PHE A 36 -7.95 -9.11 -5.31
C PHE A 36 -9.40 -9.39 -5.68
N ASP A 37 -9.67 -9.53 -6.98
CA ASP A 37 -11.00 -9.86 -7.45
C ASP A 37 -11.41 -11.23 -6.91
N GLY A 38 -12.08 -11.24 -5.78
CA GLY A 38 -12.99 -12.31 -5.45
C GLY A 38 -14.24 -12.00 -6.22
N GLY A 39 -14.55 -12.80 -7.24
CA GLY A 39 -15.74 -12.58 -8.07
C GLY A 39 -17.00 -12.47 -7.22
N ASP A 40 -17.23 -11.28 -6.68
CA ASP A 40 -18.46 -10.96 -6.03
C ASP A 40 -19.47 -10.50 -7.09
N GLU A 41 -20.71 -10.74 -6.79
CA GLU A 41 -21.86 -10.45 -7.68
C GLU A 41 -22.06 -8.94 -7.92
N SER A 42 -21.19 -8.07 -7.36
CA SER A 42 -21.31 -6.61 -7.48
C SER A 42 -20.92 -6.07 -8.85
N GLY A 43 -20.24 -6.86 -9.67
CA GLY A 43 -19.81 -6.45 -11.02
C GLY A 43 -18.73 -5.37 -11.04
N ASP A 44 -18.17 -5.05 -9.90
CA ASP A 44 -17.19 -3.99 -9.70
C ASP A 44 -15.79 -4.48 -10.05
N ASP A 45 -15.45 -4.42 -11.33
CA ASP A 45 -14.19 -4.91 -11.89
C ASP A 45 -13.03 -3.93 -11.62
N THR A 46 -12.18 -4.24 -10.64
CA THR A 46 -10.96 -3.48 -10.39
C THR A 46 -9.84 -3.76 -11.37
N SER A 47 -9.94 -4.76 -12.23
CA SER A 47 -8.87 -5.21 -13.13
C SER A 47 -8.44 -4.12 -14.12
N GLN A 48 -9.33 -3.19 -14.47
CA GLN A 48 -9.01 -2.04 -15.33
C GLN A 48 -8.12 -1.01 -14.62
N HIS A 49 -8.18 -0.95 -13.30
CA HIS A 49 -7.59 0.08 -12.46
C HIS A 49 -6.36 -0.41 -11.71
N LEU A 50 -6.36 -1.67 -11.28
CA LEU A 50 -5.37 -2.28 -10.42
C LEU A 50 -4.93 -3.64 -10.95
N SER A 51 -3.62 -3.82 -11.12
CA SER A 51 -3.00 -5.12 -11.33
C SER A 51 -2.28 -5.52 -10.04
N ALA A 52 -2.95 -6.27 -9.18
CA ALA A 52 -2.41 -6.68 -7.89
C ALA A 52 -1.94 -8.13 -7.90
N LYS A 53 -0.76 -8.38 -7.32
CA LYS A 53 -0.25 -9.73 -7.07
C LYS A 53 0.11 -9.87 -5.59
N ARG A 54 -0.29 -10.99 -5.00
CA ARG A 54 0.00 -11.31 -3.60
C ARG A 54 1.10 -12.35 -3.48
N TRP A 55 2.04 -12.10 -2.57
CA TRP A 55 3.03 -13.05 -2.09
C TRP A 55 2.92 -13.20 -0.59
N ILE A 56 2.86 -14.44 -0.11
CA ILE A 56 2.84 -14.71 1.32
C ILE A 56 4.27 -14.93 1.79
N TRP A 57 4.72 -14.11 2.72
CA TRP A 57 6.01 -14.25 3.36
C TRP A 57 5.88 -14.96 4.70
N SER A 58 6.50 -16.13 4.84
CA SER A 58 6.52 -16.93 6.07
C SER A 58 7.90 -16.99 6.72
N GLY A 59 8.90 -16.40 6.08
CA GLY A 59 10.25 -16.35 6.62
C GLY A 59 11.33 -16.23 5.54
N ARG A 60 12.59 -16.39 5.94
CA ARG A 60 13.73 -16.21 5.04
C ARG A 60 13.77 -17.15 3.83
N LYS A 61 13.12 -18.29 3.92
CA LYS A 61 13.06 -19.27 2.82
C LYS A 61 12.36 -18.73 1.57
N ASP A 62 11.47 -17.74 1.75
CA ASP A 62 10.69 -17.17 0.65
C ASP A 62 11.44 -16.02 -0.03
N ASN A 63 12.56 -15.56 0.54
CA ASN A 63 13.24 -14.36 0.09
C ASN A 63 13.80 -14.46 -1.33
N GLU A 64 14.39 -15.57 -1.69
CA GLU A 64 15.01 -15.76 -3.01
C GLU A 64 13.97 -15.71 -4.13
N GLU A 65 12.86 -16.42 -3.96
CA GLU A 65 11.77 -16.44 -4.93
C GLU A 65 11.13 -15.06 -5.10
N ILE A 66 10.87 -14.35 -4.00
CA ILE A 66 10.30 -13.01 -4.02
C ILE A 66 11.29 -12.02 -4.67
N GLN A 67 12.57 -12.11 -4.33
CA GLN A 67 13.61 -11.27 -4.91
C GLN A 67 13.72 -11.48 -6.43
N GLN A 68 13.80 -12.72 -6.89
CA GLN A 68 13.86 -13.05 -8.31
C GLN A 68 12.66 -12.49 -9.06
N PHE A 69 11.46 -12.64 -8.50
CA PHE A 69 10.26 -12.08 -9.09
C PHE A 69 10.29 -10.56 -9.21
N ILE A 70 10.81 -9.86 -8.22
CA ILE A 70 10.95 -8.39 -8.25
C ILE A 70 11.99 -7.96 -9.29
N GLU A 71 13.12 -8.68 -9.38
CA GLU A 71 14.16 -8.43 -10.39
C GLU A 71 13.65 -8.68 -11.83
N GLU A 72 12.80 -9.68 -12.03
CA GLU A 72 12.14 -9.93 -13.32
C GLU A 72 11.21 -8.78 -13.72
N ILE A 73 10.46 -8.22 -12.77
CA ILE A 73 9.60 -7.06 -13.01
C ILE A 73 10.43 -5.84 -13.38
N GLU A 74 11.49 -5.56 -12.64
CA GLU A 74 12.41 -4.46 -12.94
C GLU A 74 12.97 -4.59 -14.36
N LYS A 75 13.41 -5.78 -14.73
CA LYS A 75 13.92 -6.08 -16.07
C LYS A 75 12.87 -5.91 -17.16
N TYR A 76 11.63 -6.30 -16.89
CA TYR A 76 10.53 -6.20 -17.86
C TYR A 76 10.02 -4.78 -18.02
N ASP A 77 9.81 -4.07 -16.93
CA ASP A 77 9.26 -2.71 -16.94
C ASP A 77 10.34 -1.65 -17.24
N GLY A 78 11.61 -1.97 -17.03
CA GLY A 78 12.74 -1.03 -17.17
C GLY A 78 12.74 0.06 -16.09
N ILE A 79 11.96 -0.12 -15.01
CA ILE A 79 11.85 0.81 -13.90
C ILE A 79 11.93 0.01 -12.60
N VAL A 80 12.79 0.47 -11.69
CA VAL A 80 12.94 -0.15 -10.36
C VAL A 80 11.62 -0.04 -9.59
N PRO A 81 11.06 -1.14 -9.07
CA PRO A 81 9.90 -1.09 -8.19
C PRO A 81 10.16 -0.21 -6.97
N ALA A 82 9.12 0.42 -6.44
CA ALA A 82 9.22 1.25 -5.24
C ALA A 82 8.50 0.61 -4.06
N LEU A 83 9.13 0.67 -2.88
CA LEU A 83 8.53 0.22 -1.64
C LEU A 83 7.71 1.37 -1.03
N LEU A 84 6.42 1.16 -0.84
CA LEU A 84 5.60 2.06 -0.05
C LEU A 84 5.95 1.90 1.43
N TRP A 85 6.50 2.95 2.01
CA TRP A 85 7.01 2.94 3.37
C TRP A 85 6.64 4.22 4.11
N THR A 86 5.79 4.11 5.11
CA THR A 86 5.30 5.25 5.91
C THR A 86 6.05 5.42 7.24
N GLY A 87 7.11 4.64 7.47
CA GLY A 87 7.93 4.72 8.68
C GLY A 87 9.05 5.77 8.61
N THR A 88 9.74 5.96 9.72
CA THR A 88 10.94 6.81 9.78
C THR A 88 11.97 6.41 8.72
N GLY A 89 12.52 7.40 8.03
CA GLY A 89 13.40 7.17 6.89
C GLY A 89 12.62 6.81 5.63
N ALA A 90 11.35 7.19 5.54
CA ALA A 90 10.65 7.30 4.27
C ALA A 90 11.52 8.12 3.32
N GLY A 91 11.57 7.69 2.07
CA GLY A 91 12.37 8.35 1.05
C GLY A 91 11.62 9.56 0.49
N GLN A 92 11.57 9.62 -0.82
CA GLN A 92 10.91 10.66 -1.57
C GLN A 92 9.38 10.59 -1.40
N SER A 93 8.71 11.75 -1.29
CA SER A 93 7.26 11.79 -1.43
C SER A 93 6.85 11.34 -2.82
N ILE A 94 5.76 10.59 -2.91
CA ILE A 94 5.25 10.14 -4.21
C ILE A 94 4.86 11.33 -5.10
N ASP A 95 4.38 12.43 -4.50
CA ASP A 95 4.00 13.65 -5.21
C ASP A 95 5.20 14.34 -5.92
N GLU A 96 6.43 14.04 -5.51
CA GLU A 96 7.66 14.58 -6.12
C GLU A 96 8.16 13.73 -7.31
N THR A 97 7.51 12.61 -7.60
CA THR A 97 7.91 11.71 -8.68
C THR A 97 7.32 12.17 -10.01
N ASP A 98 8.03 11.98 -11.12
CA ASP A 98 7.49 12.25 -12.47
C ASP A 98 6.21 11.42 -12.70
N PRO A 99 5.07 12.04 -13.05
CA PRO A 99 3.83 11.33 -13.32
C PRO A 99 3.94 10.23 -14.37
N ALA A 100 4.81 10.41 -15.38
CA ALA A 100 5.05 9.40 -16.41
C ALA A 100 5.78 8.16 -15.84
N GLU A 101 6.65 8.35 -14.87
CA GLU A 101 7.32 7.29 -14.16
C GLU A 101 6.38 6.61 -13.15
N GLN A 102 5.58 7.38 -12.42
CA GLN A 102 4.56 6.86 -11.50
C GLN A 102 3.63 5.87 -12.18
N ASN A 103 3.07 6.23 -13.33
CA ASN A 103 2.13 5.39 -14.10
C ASN A 103 2.73 4.08 -14.66
N ARG A 104 4.06 3.94 -14.64
CA ARG A 104 4.76 2.75 -15.14
C ARG A 104 5.35 1.91 -14.02
N ARG A 105 5.52 2.50 -12.84
CA ARG A 105 6.20 1.88 -11.71
C ARG A 105 5.33 0.81 -11.06
N THR A 106 5.95 -0.28 -10.65
CA THR A 106 5.35 -1.26 -9.76
C THR A 106 5.60 -0.86 -8.31
N TYR A 107 4.56 -0.91 -7.49
CA TYR A 107 4.63 -0.58 -6.07
C TYR A 107 4.60 -1.85 -5.22
N ILE A 108 5.42 -1.89 -4.19
CA ILE A 108 5.45 -2.97 -3.22
C ILE A 108 4.86 -2.46 -1.92
N VAL A 109 3.86 -3.17 -1.41
CA VAL A 109 3.16 -2.86 -0.16
C VAL A 109 3.36 -4.01 0.82
N LEU A 110 3.77 -3.71 2.05
CA LEU A 110 3.90 -4.71 3.10
C LEU A 110 2.59 -4.81 3.88
N ASP A 111 1.96 -5.99 3.85
CA ASP A 111 0.73 -6.27 4.59
C ASP A 111 1.04 -7.05 5.87
N GLY A 112 0.78 -6.40 6.98
CA GLY A 112 1.07 -6.90 8.31
C GLY A 112 0.88 -5.82 9.38
N THR A 113 0.99 -6.20 10.64
CA THR A 113 1.18 -5.21 11.70
C THR A 113 2.50 -4.46 11.50
N TRP A 114 2.64 -3.29 12.09
CA TRP A 114 3.90 -2.53 12.07
C TRP A 114 5.12 -3.37 12.47
N LYS A 115 4.96 -4.22 13.47
CA LYS A 115 6.02 -5.12 13.94
C LYS A 115 6.38 -6.15 12.86
N GLU A 116 5.38 -6.67 12.18
CA GLU A 116 5.54 -7.64 11.09
C GLU A 116 6.16 -6.98 9.87
N ALA A 117 5.64 -5.83 9.43
CA ALA A 117 6.17 -5.07 8.31
C ALA A 117 7.66 -4.70 8.52
N ARG A 118 8.02 -4.18 9.70
CA ARG A 118 9.42 -3.92 10.06
C ARG A 118 10.27 -5.20 10.08
N THR A 119 9.69 -6.33 10.48
CA THR A 119 10.39 -7.62 10.49
C THR A 119 10.64 -8.09 9.07
N MET A 120 9.66 -8.01 8.18
CA MET A 120 9.79 -8.31 6.76
C MET A 120 10.87 -7.43 6.13
N PHE A 121 10.77 -6.11 6.28
CA PHE A 121 11.75 -5.15 5.75
C PHE A 121 13.19 -5.47 6.20
N ARG A 122 13.38 -5.75 7.50
CA ARG A 122 14.71 -6.10 8.05
C ARG A 122 15.23 -7.44 7.57
N LYS A 123 14.35 -8.43 7.37
CA LYS A 123 14.72 -9.79 6.98
C LYS A 123 14.79 -10.01 5.47
N MET A 124 14.35 -9.05 4.68
CA MET A 124 14.44 -9.04 3.21
C MET A 124 15.38 -7.91 2.74
N PRO A 125 16.71 -8.16 2.69
CA PRO A 125 17.69 -7.10 2.38
C PRO A 125 17.48 -6.43 1.02
N PHE A 126 16.89 -7.11 0.05
CA PHE A 126 16.58 -6.53 -1.25
C PHE A 126 15.55 -5.39 -1.15
N LEU A 127 14.58 -5.44 -0.22
CA LEU A 127 13.64 -4.34 0.01
C LEU A 127 14.34 -3.07 0.49
N GLN A 128 15.46 -3.22 1.22
CA GLN A 128 16.20 -2.07 1.74
C GLN A 128 16.95 -1.30 0.64
N ARG A 129 17.15 -1.92 -0.51
CA ARG A 129 17.81 -1.32 -1.69
C ARG A 129 16.82 -0.63 -2.63
N LEU A 130 15.52 -0.91 -2.49
CA LEU A 130 14.50 -0.30 -3.31
C LEU A 130 14.28 1.18 -2.94
N PRO A 131 13.95 2.02 -3.92
CA PRO A 131 13.42 3.34 -3.65
C PRO A 131 12.25 3.24 -2.67
N ARG A 132 12.27 4.07 -1.64
CA ARG A 132 11.17 4.17 -0.70
C ARG A 132 10.37 5.41 -1.02
N ILE A 133 9.07 5.23 -1.09
CA ILE A 133 8.12 6.30 -1.29
C ILE A 133 7.17 6.36 -0.11
N SER A 134 6.69 7.55 0.21
CA SER A 134 5.68 7.78 1.23
C SER A 134 4.58 8.69 0.70
N PHE A 135 3.46 8.70 1.39
CA PHE A 135 2.45 9.73 1.18
C PHE A 135 2.86 11.00 1.90
N GLU A 136 2.47 12.15 1.36
CA GLU A 136 2.64 13.41 2.05
C GLU A 136 1.82 13.41 3.35
N GLY A 137 2.47 13.78 4.46
CA GLY A 137 1.87 13.76 5.79
C GLY A 137 0.60 14.60 5.88
N GLY A 138 -0.43 14.06 6.53
CA GLY A 138 -1.69 14.76 6.78
C GLY A 138 -2.67 14.84 5.60
N ARG A 139 -2.33 14.35 4.42
CA ARG A 139 -3.23 14.32 3.26
C ARG A 139 -4.27 13.20 3.33
N TRP A 140 -3.94 12.11 4.01
CA TRP A 140 -4.76 10.90 4.04
C TRP A 140 -5.12 10.55 5.48
N GLU A 141 -6.41 10.48 5.77
CA GLU A 141 -6.93 10.05 7.07
C GLU A 141 -7.51 8.65 6.95
N THR A 142 -7.18 7.78 7.91
CA THR A 142 -7.77 6.44 7.95
C THR A 142 -9.24 6.49 8.32
N GLN A 143 -10.05 5.79 7.56
CA GLN A 143 -11.47 5.53 7.83
C GLN A 143 -11.68 4.11 8.37
N TYR A 144 -10.62 3.32 8.47
CA TYR A 144 -10.68 1.94 8.89
C TYR A 144 -10.82 1.79 10.40
N SER A 145 -12.02 1.46 10.86
CA SER A 145 -12.41 1.43 12.29
C SER A 145 -12.16 0.10 12.98
N LEU A 146 -11.98 -1.01 12.25
CA LEU A 146 -11.87 -2.35 12.84
C LEU A 146 -10.55 -2.62 13.58
N ARG A 147 -9.60 -1.73 13.49
CA ARG A 147 -8.41 -1.75 14.36
C ARG A 147 -8.66 -0.93 15.63
N SER A 148 -9.55 -1.40 16.49
CA SER A 148 -9.98 -0.72 17.72
C SER A 148 -8.86 -0.39 18.73
N ASP A 149 -7.65 -0.93 18.53
CA ASP A 149 -6.49 -0.67 19.43
C ASP A 149 -5.65 0.56 19.03
N TYR A 150 -6.07 1.32 17.99
CA TYR A 150 -5.31 2.47 17.50
C TYR A 150 -5.16 3.59 18.53
N SER A 151 -6.19 3.89 19.31
CA SER A 151 -6.13 4.93 20.34
C SER A 151 -5.13 4.59 21.44
N ASN A 152 -5.14 3.33 21.90
CA ASN A 152 -4.22 2.83 22.92
C ASN A 152 -2.78 2.72 22.41
N TRP A 153 -2.59 2.45 21.11
CA TRP A 153 -1.27 2.37 20.49
C TRP A 153 -0.65 3.76 20.34
N ARG A 154 -1.44 4.74 19.89
CA ARG A 154 -1.02 6.15 19.77
C ARG A 154 -0.53 6.71 21.11
N GLU A 155 -1.27 6.46 22.20
CA GLU A 155 -0.86 6.85 23.55
C GLU A 155 0.42 6.15 24.03
N ARG A 156 0.59 4.86 23.71
CA ARG A 156 1.79 4.10 24.12
C ARG A 156 3.04 4.53 23.37
N PHE A 157 2.91 4.89 22.09
CA PHE A 157 4.05 5.34 21.28
C PHE A 157 4.43 6.80 21.55
N SER A 158 3.48 7.69 21.77
CA SER A 158 3.79 9.06 22.18
C SER A 158 4.49 9.12 23.54
N LYS A 159 4.12 8.27 24.48
CA LYS A 159 4.78 8.17 25.80
C LYS A 159 6.17 7.52 25.77
N ALA A 160 6.45 6.66 24.78
CA ALA A 160 7.74 5.98 24.67
C ALA A 160 8.82 6.81 23.93
N ASN A 161 8.43 7.86 23.20
CA ASN A 161 9.30 8.64 22.34
C ASN A 161 9.60 10.06 22.83
N ASP A 162 9.30 10.37 24.09
CA ASP A 162 9.58 11.69 24.70
C ASP A 162 11.10 12.04 24.79
N SER A 163 11.97 11.19 24.29
CA SER A 163 13.43 11.38 24.36
C SER A 163 14.19 11.35 23.03
N SER A 164 13.54 11.21 21.91
CA SER A 164 14.22 11.25 20.61
C SER A 164 13.26 11.67 19.51
N GLY A 165 13.18 12.99 19.21
CA GLY A 165 12.80 13.60 17.93
C GLY A 165 11.84 12.82 17.03
N ALA A 166 10.81 12.22 17.57
CA ALA A 166 9.77 11.54 16.82
C ALA A 166 8.67 12.53 16.50
N ASP A 167 9.04 13.56 15.76
CA ASP A 167 8.06 14.35 15.03
C ASP A 167 7.46 13.45 13.97
N ASP A 168 6.14 13.35 14.00
CA ASP A 168 5.30 12.89 12.90
C ASP A 168 5.13 11.36 12.64
N VAL A 169 4.78 10.59 13.64
CA VAL A 169 4.19 9.23 13.42
C VAL A 169 2.65 9.27 13.59
N GLY A 170 2.03 10.40 13.35
CA GLY A 170 0.70 10.68 13.90
C GLY A 170 -0.50 10.43 13.00
N SER A 171 -0.42 10.56 11.69
CA SER A 171 -1.62 10.64 10.84
C SER A 171 -1.77 9.55 9.79
N ASP A 172 -0.72 8.81 9.46
CA ASP A 172 -0.68 8.08 8.19
C ASP A 172 -0.73 6.55 8.33
N LEU A 173 -1.43 6.06 9.34
CA LEU A 173 -1.56 4.62 9.55
C LEU A 173 -2.72 4.03 8.73
N LEU A 174 -2.67 4.24 7.44
CA LEU A 174 -3.60 3.63 6.51
C LEU A 174 -3.51 2.10 6.57
N CYS A 175 -4.65 1.43 6.47
CA CYS A 175 -4.64 -0.01 6.24
C CYS A 175 -4.17 -0.32 4.81
N THR A 176 -3.89 -1.59 4.52
CA THR A 176 -3.36 -1.98 3.21
C THR A 176 -4.27 -1.58 2.06
N ALA A 177 -5.58 -1.74 2.20
CA ALA A 177 -6.54 -1.31 1.18
C ALA A 177 -6.55 0.22 0.99
N GLU A 178 -6.56 0.99 2.09
CA GLU A 178 -6.48 2.45 2.01
C GLU A 178 -5.19 2.94 1.36
N SER A 179 -4.07 2.30 1.68
CA SER A 179 -2.78 2.63 1.08
C SER A 179 -2.79 2.43 -0.44
N VAL A 180 -3.44 1.37 -0.91
CA VAL A 180 -3.55 1.11 -2.36
C VAL A 180 -4.57 2.05 -3.00
N ALA A 181 -5.68 2.37 -2.34
CA ALA A 181 -6.63 3.37 -2.84
C ALA A 181 -5.96 4.73 -3.01
N ALA A 182 -5.16 5.17 -2.03
CA ALA A 182 -4.38 6.40 -2.13
C ALA A 182 -3.35 6.38 -3.27
N LEU A 183 -2.68 5.24 -3.51
CA LEU A 183 -1.80 5.07 -4.68
C LEU A 183 -2.54 5.21 -6.01
N LEU A 184 -3.76 4.69 -6.10
CA LEU A 184 -4.58 4.81 -7.30
C LEU A 184 -4.94 6.27 -7.57
N ASP A 185 -5.39 7.01 -6.56
CA ASP A 185 -5.71 8.44 -6.69
C ASP A 185 -4.51 9.25 -7.17
N LEU A 186 -3.34 9.02 -6.57
CA LEU A 186 -2.10 9.70 -6.95
C LEU A 186 -1.64 9.38 -8.38
N ASN A 187 -1.97 8.19 -8.87
CA ASN A 187 -1.74 7.81 -10.25
C ASN A 187 -2.85 8.30 -11.21
N GLY A 188 -3.76 9.15 -10.75
CA GLY A 188 -4.85 9.71 -11.55
C GLY A 188 -5.98 8.72 -11.83
N ASN A 189 -6.10 7.69 -11.00
CA ASN A 189 -7.12 6.64 -11.11
C ASN A 189 -8.05 6.67 -9.88
N GLU A 190 -8.73 7.79 -9.70
CA GLU A 190 -9.64 8.03 -8.58
C GLU A 190 -10.80 7.01 -8.55
N GLU A 191 -11.31 6.63 -9.72
CA GLU A 191 -12.38 5.63 -9.83
C GLU A 191 -11.97 4.30 -9.20
N GLY A 192 -10.77 3.82 -9.49
CA GLY A 192 -10.22 2.61 -8.86
C GLY A 192 -10.02 2.75 -7.36
N GLY A 193 -9.60 3.94 -6.91
CA GLY A 193 -9.50 4.27 -5.48
C GLY A 193 -10.85 4.21 -4.78
N ASP A 194 -11.90 4.75 -5.42
CA ASP A 194 -13.27 4.73 -4.88
C ASP A 194 -13.84 3.32 -4.78
N VAL A 195 -13.59 2.47 -5.76
CA VAL A 195 -13.99 1.05 -5.72
C VAL A 195 -13.39 0.35 -4.50
N ILE A 196 -12.09 0.55 -4.23
CA ILE A 196 -11.45 -0.07 -3.06
C ILE A 196 -12.03 0.49 -1.75
N ARG A 197 -12.28 1.80 -1.67
CA ARG A 197 -12.89 2.42 -0.48
C ARG A 197 -14.31 1.91 -0.26
N HIS A 198 -15.08 1.73 -1.31
CA HIS A 198 -16.43 1.15 -1.22
C HIS A 198 -16.36 -0.29 -0.68
N ARG A 199 -15.51 -1.14 -1.23
CA ARG A 199 -15.29 -2.51 -0.72
C ARG A 199 -14.87 -2.52 0.76
N LEU A 200 -14.01 -1.59 1.16
CA LEU A 200 -13.60 -1.45 2.55
C LEU A 200 -14.77 -1.07 3.46
N ALA A 201 -15.65 -0.17 3.03
CA ALA A 201 -16.85 0.20 3.77
C ALA A 201 -17.78 -1.01 3.95
N LEU A 202 -18.09 -1.72 2.88
CA LEU A 202 -18.91 -2.96 2.94
C LEU A 202 -18.29 -4.02 3.86
N PHE A 203 -16.96 -4.17 3.81
CA PHE A 203 -16.25 -5.09 4.69
C PHE A 203 -16.41 -4.72 6.17
N GLN A 204 -16.36 -3.43 6.49
CA GLN A 204 -16.55 -2.94 7.86
C GLN A 204 -17.98 -3.14 8.34
N ASP A 205 -18.98 -2.87 7.49
CA ASP A 205 -20.41 -3.05 7.81
C ASP A 205 -20.73 -4.53 8.07
N GLY A 206 -20.16 -5.44 7.27
CA GLY A 206 -20.33 -6.88 7.45
C GLY A 206 -19.63 -7.45 8.69
N TYR A 207 -18.75 -6.68 9.33
CA TYR A 207 -18.05 -7.11 10.55
C TYR A 207 -18.87 -6.88 11.82
N GLY A 208 -19.90 -6.02 11.75
CA GLY A 208 -20.79 -5.67 12.87
C GLY A 208 -21.99 -6.61 13.06
N THR A 209 -22.16 -7.59 12.16
CA THR A 209 -23.22 -8.61 12.21
C THR A 209 -22.64 -9.97 12.59
#